data_dd93a6003aa7f4813e1727d399032676
#
_entry.id   dd93a6003aa7f4813e1727d399032676
#
_cell.length_a   1.000
_cell.length_b   1.000
_cell.length_c   1.000
_cell.angle_alpha   90.00
_cell.angle_beta   90.00
_cell.angle_gamma   90.00
#
_symmetry.space_group_name_H-M   'P 1'
#
loop_
_entity.id
_entity.type
_entity.pdbx_description
1 polymer ?
#
loop_
_entity_poly.entity_id
_entity_poly.type
_entity_poly.pdbx_seq_one_letter_code
_entity_poly.pdbx_strand_id
1 'polypeptide(L)'
;SSKNKEYETGISRIQNIHADSALLKDYLTLCGTFLTHNNYPGSPAISAVAKREGDTLHAMELHPAEFEKLNTNLYKLKSANTHVHKRDGYEGLRALTPPKPNRGAILIDPPYERASEYSDVIKGVEQVIKRWKQAQIVIWYPLLSARAGAKQGASEVMVDKLAQTGLPCFKAEIKIAPNSEDIGMYGSGVLVINPPWQLDLQLSTALDDVIKDMGEASTAELTWINQDT
;
A
#
# COMPACT_ATOMS: atom_id res chain seq x y z
N SER A 1 0.14 -5.42 -18.96
CA SER A 1 -1.27 -5.13 -19.31
C SER A 1 -2.16 -5.77 -18.25
N SER A 2 -2.73 -4.96 -17.34
CA SER A 2 -3.71 -5.50 -16.41
C SER A 2 -4.92 -5.97 -17.23
N LYS A 3 -5.33 -7.21 -17.04
CA LYS A 3 -6.49 -7.78 -17.75
C LYS A 3 -7.80 -7.05 -17.41
N ASN A 4 -7.84 -6.24 -16.35
CA ASN A 4 -9.06 -5.70 -15.76
C ASN A 4 -9.25 -4.19 -15.97
N LYS A 5 -8.35 -3.50 -16.70
CA LYS A 5 -8.46 -2.05 -16.99
C LYS A 5 -8.70 -1.14 -15.75
N GLU A 6 -8.34 -1.60 -14.57
CA GLU A 6 -8.55 -0.87 -13.30
C GLU A 6 -7.88 0.51 -13.30
N TYR A 7 -6.81 0.70 -14.06
CA TYR A 7 -6.15 1.99 -14.21
C TYR A 7 -7.06 3.06 -14.86
N GLU A 8 -8.02 2.65 -15.71
CA GLU A 8 -8.94 3.59 -16.40
C GLU A 8 -9.93 4.24 -15.42
N THR A 9 -10.28 3.52 -14.37
CA THR A 9 -11.20 4.00 -13.31
C THR A 9 -10.47 4.53 -12.09
N GLY A 10 -9.17 4.31 -11.98
CA GLY A 10 -8.31 4.74 -10.89
C GLY A 10 -7.46 5.97 -11.27
N ILE A 11 -6.15 5.76 -11.42
CA ILE A 11 -5.16 6.83 -11.60
C ILE A 11 -5.45 7.74 -12.80
N SER A 12 -6.03 7.23 -13.90
CA SER A 12 -6.36 8.06 -15.06
C SER A 12 -7.37 9.15 -14.76
N ARG A 13 -8.18 9.04 -13.73
CA ARG A 13 -9.10 10.09 -13.28
C ARG A 13 -8.39 11.20 -12.53
N ILE A 14 -7.38 10.86 -11.75
CA ILE A 14 -6.70 11.81 -10.86
C ILE A 14 -5.41 12.39 -11.44
N GLN A 15 -4.90 11.87 -12.56
CA GLN A 15 -3.61 12.31 -13.11
C GLN A 15 -3.54 13.78 -13.52
N ASN A 16 -4.68 14.40 -13.77
CA ASN A 16 -4.77 15.80 -14.23
C ASN A 16 -5.53 16.70 -13.23
N ILE A 17 -5.79 16.25 -12.02
CA ILE A 17 -6.51 17.04 -11.03
C ILE A 17 -5.64 18.20 -10.53
N HIS A 18 -6.32 19.26 -10.11
CA HIS A 18 -5.67 20.31 -9.32
C HIS A 18 -5.59 19.85 -7.88
N ALA A 19 -4.39 19.48 -7.41
CA ALA A 19 -4.16 19.07 -6.06
C ALA A 19 -3.76 20.25 -5.17
N ASP A 20 -4.34 20.37 -3.99
CA ASP A 20 -3.86 21.29 -2.94
C ASP A 20 -2.80 20.61 -2.07
N SER A 21 -2.95 19.31 -1.85
CA SER A 21 -2.02 18.48 -1.09
C SER A 21 -0.63 18.42 -1.72
N ALA A 22 0.40 18.75 -0.95
CA ALA A 22 1.79 18.57 -1.38
C ALA A 22 2.13 17.09 -1.63
N LEU A 23 1.63 16.18 -0.78
CA LEU A 23 1.83 14.75 -0.92
C LEU A 23 1.27 14.21 -2.26
N LEU A 24 0.07 14.69 -2.64
CA LEU A 24 -0.54 14.29 -3.90
C LEU A 24 0.19 14.90 -5.11
N LYS A 25 0.64 16.16 -5.02
CA LYS A 25 1.47 16.79 -6.06
C LYS A 25 2.75 16.01 -6.32
N ASP A 26 3.46 15.61 -5.26
CA ASP A 26 4.69 14.84 -5.37
C ASP A 26 4.42 13.47 -6.02
N TYR A 27 3.36 12.79 -5.60
CA TYR A 27 2.93 11.53 -6.20
C TYR A 27 2.59 11.67 -7.69
N LEU A 28 1.79 12.66 -8.07
CA LEU A 28 1.41 12.91 -9.46
C LEU A 28 2.62 13.30 -10.32
N THR A 29 3.53 14.10 -9.78
CA THR A 29 4.78 14.47 -10.46
C THR A 29 5.63 13.23 -10.74
N LEU A 30 5.79 12.36 -9.73
CA LEU A 30 6.51 11.10 -9.88
C LEU A 30 5.85 10.19 -10.92
N CYS A 31 4.54 10.01 -10.85
CA CYS A 31 3.78 9.21 -11.82
C CYS A 31 3.89 9.78 -13.24
N GLY A 32 3.87 11.11 -13.39
CA GLY A 32 4.01 11.80 -14.67
C GLY A 32 5.25 11.41 -15.44
N THR A 33 6.37 11.18 -14.76
CA THR A 33 7.63 10.74 -15.41
C THR A 33 7.49 9.37 -16.09
N PHE A 34 6.65 8.49 -15.57
CA PHE A 34 6.39 7.17 -16.16
C PHE A 34 5.30 7.24 -17.25
N LEU A 35 4.27 8.06 -17.04
CA LEU A 35 3.15 8.20 -17.97
C LEU A 35 3.57 8.76 -19.34
N THR A 36 4.62 9.58 -19.40
CA THR A 36 5.20 10.05 -20.68
C THR A 36 5.67 8.90 -21.56
N HIS A 37 5.87 7.70 -21.00
CA HIS A 37 6.28 6.49 -21.72
C HIS A 37 5.15 5.43 -21.77
N ASN A 38 3.90 5.83 -21.58
CA ASN A 38 2.74 4.93 -21.47
C ASN A 38 2.90 3.82 -20.41
N ASN A 39 3.62 4.10 -19.34
CA ASN A 39 3.79 3.21 -18.22
C ASN A 39 3.20 3.86 -16.96
N TYR A 40 2.71 3.01 -16.05
CA TYR A 40 2.31 3.43 -14.72
C TYR A 40 3.21 2.73 -13.69
N PRO A 41 3.79 3.48 -12.74
CA PRO A 41 4.68 2.86 -11.75
C PRO A 41 3.85 2.10 -10.71
N GLY A 42 4.22 0.84 -10.47
CA GLY A 42 3.78 0.12 -9.28
C GLY A 42 4.56 0.58 -8.04
N SER A 43 4.09 0.18 -6.86
CA SER A 43 4.71 0.55 -5.58
C SER A 43 6.23 0.30 -5.50
N PRO A 44 6.80 -0.78 -6.08
CA PRO A 44 8.26 -0.96 -6.07
C PRO A 44 9.00 0.12 -6.88
N ALA A 45 8.45 0.54 -8.01
CA ALA A 45 9.06 1.59 -8.84
C ALA A 45 8.97 2.96 -8.15
N ILE A 46 7.82 3.27 -7.55
CA ILE A 46 7.63 4.47 -6.73
C ILE A 46 8.65 4.50 -5.60
N SER A 47 8.79 3.41 -4.85
CA SER A 47 9.76 3.30 -3.75
C SER A 47 11.20 3.46 -4.23
N ALA A 48 11.56 2.88 -5.39
CA ALA A 48 12.89 2.98 -5.95
C ALA A 48 13.28 4.41 -6.37
N VAL A 49 12.30 5.20 -6.83
CA VAL A 49 12.53 6.59 -7.26
C VAL A 49 12.45 7.56 -6.08
N ALA A 50 11.51 7.34 -5.15
CA ALA A 50 11.26 8.26 -4.03
C ALA A 50 12.27 8.11 -2.87
N LYS A 51 12.96 6.96 -2.75
CA LYS A 51 13.93 6.75 -1.68
C LYS A 51 15.14 7.69 -1.82
N ARG A 52 15.76 8.05 -0.70
CA ARG A 52 16.99 8.85 -0.67
C ARG A 52 18.19 8.04 -1.18
N GLU A 53 19.26 8.71 -1.57
CA GLU A 53 20.48 8.08 -2.09
C GLU A 53 21.06 7.04 -1.13
N GLY A 54 21.06 7.30 0.17
CA GLY A 54 21.57 6.38 1.20
C GLY A 54 20.60 5.26 1.62
N ASP A 55 19.37 5.27 1.16
CA ASP A 55 18.37 4.27 1.55
C ASP A 55 18.50 3.00 0.70
N THR A 56 18.21 1.86 1.31
CA THR A 56 18.18 0.56 0.64
C THR A 56 16.74 0.09 0.46
N LEU A 57 16.39 -0.34 -0.76
CA LEU A 57 15.12 -0.96 -1.08
C LEU A 57 15.30 -2.48 -1.25
N HIS A 58 14.48 -3.25 -0.56
CA HIS A 58 14.32 -4.67 -0.78
C HIS A 58 12.91 -4.96 -1.27
N ALA A 59 12.76 -5.52 -2.46
CA ALA A 59 11.48 -5.95 -3.03
C ALA A 59 11.44 -7.48 -3.09
N MET A 60 10.34 -8.06 -2.62
CA MET A 60 10.11 -9.51 -2.59
C MET A 60 9.04 -9.87 -3.62
N GLU A 61 9.34 -10.86 -4.45
CA GLU A 61 8.39 -11.41 -5.40
C GLU A 61 8.62 -12.93 -5.52
N LEU A 62 7.59 -13.71 -5.24
CA LEU A 62 7.69 -15.17 -5.24
C LEU A 62 7.39 -15.76 -6.62
N HIS A 63 6.46 -15.14 -7.37
CA HIS A 63 6.04 -15.66 -8.66
C HIS A 63 7.15 -15.48 -9.70
N PRO A 64 7.63 -16.55 -10.36
CA PRO A 64 8.81 -16.48 -11.23
C PRO A 64 8.71 -15.45 -12.37
N ALA A 65 7.57 -15.39 -13.05
CA ALA A 65 7.39 -14.48 -14.19
C ALA A 65 7.29 -13.02 -13.75
N GLU A 66 6.67 -12.75 -12.60
CA GLU A 66 6.56 -11.39 -12.06
C GLU A 66 7.89 -10.94 -11.45
N PHE A 67 8.66 -11.85 -10.83
CA PHE A 67 10.02 -11.57 -10.37
C PHE A 67 10.92 -11.09 -11.53
N GLU A 68 10.92 -11.78 -12.67
CA GLU A 68 11.75 -11.38 -13.83
C GLU A 68 11.36 -9.99 -14.36
N LYS A 69 10.04 -9.69 -14.42
CA LYS A 69 9.53 -8.38 -14.82
C LYS A 69 9.96 -7.29 -13.82
N LEU A 70 9.75 -7.56 -12.52
CA LEU A 70 10.09 -6.63 -11.45
C LEU A 70 11.60 -6.33 -11.45
N ASN A 71 12.42 -7.36 -11.51
CA ASN A 71 13.87 -7.23 -11.52
C ASN A 71 14.34 -6.42 -12.74
N THR A 72 13.82 -6.73 -13.93
CA THR A 72 14.15 -6.01 -15.17
C THR A 72 13.73 -4.53 -15.10
N ASN A 73 12.53 -4.26 -14.59
CA ASN A 73 12.02 -2.89 -14.54
C ASN A 73 12.76 -2.05 -13.51
N LEU A 74 13.04 -2.58 -12.32
CA LEU A 74 13.80 -1.85 -11.30
C LEU A 74 15.26 -1.63 -11.71
N TYR A 75 15.87 -2.60 -12.42
CA TYR A 75 17.21 -2.44 -12.96
C TYR A 75 17.30 -1.26 -13.97
N LYS A 76 16.29 -1.10 -14.82
CA LYS A 76 16.22 0.02 -15.79
C LYS A 76 16.15 1.40 -15.12
N LEU A 77 15.61 1.49 -13.91
CA LEU A 77 15.54 2.74 -13.15
C LEU A 77 16.89 3.20 -12.63
N LYS A 78 17.92 2.34 -12.66
CA LYS A 78 19.29 2.63 -12.17
C LYS A 78 19.31 3.19 -10.74
N SER A 79 18.31 2.81 -9.92
CA SER A 79 18.23 3.24 -8.54
C SER A 79 19.24 2.45 -7.70
N ALA A 80 20.24 3.13 -7.15
CA ALA A 80 21.27 2.53 -6.31
C ALA A 80 20.65 1.80 -5.10
N ASN A 81 21.33 0.81 -4.53
CA ASN A 81 20.87 0.08 -3.35
C ASN A 81 19.44 -0.46 -3.46
N THR A 82 19.07 -0.98 -4.64
CA THR A 82 17.77 -1.61 -4.90
C THR A 82 17.97 -3.09 -5.19
N HIS A 83 17.36 -3.95 -4.38
CA HIS A 83 17.52 -5.40 -4.42
C HIS A 83 16.19 -6.08 -4.61
N VAL A 84 16.11 -6.96 -5.61
CA VAL A 84 14.92 -7.78 -5.87
C VAL A 84 15.23 -9.22 -5.47
N HIS A 85 14.35 -9.81 -4.68
CA HIS A 85 14.54 -11.16 -4.15
C HIS A 85 13.42 -12.08 -4.64
N LYS A 86 13.79 -13.21 -5.26
CA LYS A 86 12.84 -14.29 -5.58
C LYS A 86 12.55 -15.08 -4.31
N ARG A 87 11.67 -14.54 -3.47
CA ARG A 87 11.42 -15.07 -2.14
C ARG A 87 10.03 -14.69 -1.66
N ASP A 88 9.49 -15.52 -0.77
CA ASP A 88 8.31 -15.18 0.01
C ASP A 88 8.54 -13.91 0.84
N GLY A 89 7.58 -12.97 0.79
CA GLY A 89 7.68 -11.68 1.49
C GLY A 89 7.82 -11.82 3.00
N TYR A 90 7.11 -12.76 3.61
CA TYR A 90 7.17 -12.98 5.07
C TYR A 90 8.49 -13.63 5.51
N GLU A 91 9.10 -14.46 4.67
CA GLU A 91 10.48 -14.91 4.90
C GLU A 91 11.46 -13.74 4.81
N GLY A 92 11.26 -12.85 3.83
CA GLY A 92 12.03 -11.61 3.68
C GLY A 92 11.93 -10.72 4.91
N LEU A 93 10.73 -10.52 5.44
CA LEU A 93 10.52 -9.77 6.69
C LEU A 93 11.32 -10.36 7.86
N ARG A 94 11.31 -11.69 8.02
CA ARG A 94 12.10 -12.34 9.08
C ARG A 94 13.61 -12.16 8.92
N ALA A 95 14.08 -12.17 7.69
CA ALA A 95 15.51 -12.09 7.39
C ALA A 95 16.07 -10.66 7.48
N LEU A 96 15.28 -9.65 7.10
CA LEU A 96 15.74 -8.28 6.92
C LEU A 96 15.33 -7.32 8.04
N THR A 97 14.48 -7.76 8.98
CA THR A 97 14.05 -6.89 10.08
C THR A 97 14.56 -7.37 11.45
N PRO A 98 14.98 -6.45 12.33
CA PRO A 98 15.18 -5.02 12.11
C PRO A 98 16.39 -4.72 11.21
N PRO A 99 16.35 -3.63 10.40
CA PRO A 99 17.50 -3.21 9.62
C PRO A 99 18.58 -2.54 10.49
N LYS A 100 19.76 -2.32 9.89
CA LYS A 100 20.83 -1.53 10.52
C LYS A 100 21.17 -0.33 9.61
N PRO A 101 20.97 0.91 10.07
CA PRO A 101 20.39 1.32 11.36
C PRO A 101 18.92 0.89 11.50
N ASN A 102 18.41 0.87 12.72
CA ASN A 102 17.06 0.41 13.07
C ASN A 102 15.98 1.45 12.66
N ARG A 103 15.96 1.79 11.38
CA ARG A 103 15.05 2.74 10.74
C ARG A 103 14.61 2.22 9.39
N GLY A 104 13.32 2.33 9.07
CA GLY A 104 12.77 1.94 7.79
C GLY A 104 11.26 1.79 7.82
N ALA A 105 10.71 1.53 6.64
CA ALA A 105 9.30 1.26 6.46
C ALA A 105 9.10 -0.07 5.73
N ILE A 106 7.97 -0.69 5.96
CA ILE A 106 7.54 -1.94 5.33
C ILE A 106 6.21 -1.66 4.63
N LEU A 107 6.12 -2.03 3.35
CA LEU A 107 4.85 -2.09 2.63
C LEU A 107 4.47 -3.56 2.43
N ILE A 108 3.25 -3.93 2.83
CA ILE A 108 2.67 -5.27 2.69
C ILE A 108 1.45 -5.15 1.78
N ASP A 109 1.53 -5.78 0.61
CA ASP A 109 0.50 -5.73 -0.43
C ASP A 109 0.36 -7.11 -1.10
N PRO A 110 -0.18 -8.12 -0.37
CA PRO A 110 -0.40 -9.45 -0.94
C PRO A 110 -1.63 -9.43 -1.87
N PRO A 111 -1.78 -10.43 -2.74
CA PRO A 111 -2.86 -10.47 -3.73
C PRO A 111 -4.27 -10.70 -3.12
N TYR A 112 -4.36 -11.14 -1.88
CA TYR A 112 -5.63 -11.47 -1.20
C TYR A 112 -6.55 -12.42 -2.00
N GLU A 113 -5.95 -13.34 -2.73
CA GLU A 113 -6.70 -14.37 -3.48
C GLU A 113 -7.30 -15.41 -2.52
N ARG A 114 -6.57 -15.77 -1.47
CA ARG A 114 -6.96 -16.76 -0.47
C ARG A 114 -7.30 -16.10 0.86
N ALA A 115 -8.32 -16.60 1.54
CA ALA A 115 -8.69 -16.11 2.87
C ALA A 115 -7.55 -16.27 3.92
N SER A 116 -6.65 -17.24 3.75
CA SER A 116 -5.50 -17.45 4.63
C SER A 116 -4.50 -16.29 4.61
N GLU A 117 -4.43 -15.53 3.51
CA GLU A 117 -3.46 -14.44 3.36
C GLU A 117 -3.66 -13.32 4.40
N TYR A 118 -4.89 -13.07 4.83
CA TYR A 118 -5.17 -12.13 5.94
C TYR A 118 -4.50 -12.60 7.25
N SER A 119 -4.55 -13.89 7.54
CA SER A 119 -3.88 -14.44 8.72
C SER A 119 -2.37 -14.45 8.60
N ASP A 120 -1.85 -14.59 7.38
CA ASP A 120 -0.41 -14.55 7.11
C ASP A 120 0.14 -13.11 7.29
N VAL A 121 -0.63 -12.09 6.87
CA VAL A 121 -0.33 -10.67 7.18
C VAL A 121 -0.24 -10.46 8.69
N ILE A 122 -1.27 -10.87 9.44
CA ILE A 122 -1.29 -10.70 10.91
C ILE A 122 -0.04 -11.32 11.53
N LYS A 123 0.25 -12.58 11.23
CA LYS A 123 1.43 -13.29 11.76
C LYS A 123 2.75 -12.62 11.39
N GLY A 124 2.87 -12.18 10.13
CA GLY A 124 4.06 -11.49 9.65
C GLY A 124 4.31 -10.17 10.39
N VAL A 125 3.28 -9.36 10.55
CA VAL A 125 3.34 -8.07 11.27
C VAL A 125 3.66 -8.30 12.75
N GLU A 126 2.97 -9.21 13.43
CA GLU A 126 3.24 -9.53 14.83
C GLU A 126 4.70 -9.98 15.06
N GLN A 127 5.26 -10.77 14.14
CA GLN A 127 6.66 -11.20 14.21
C GLN A 127 7.64 -10.04 14.04
N VAL A 128 7.31 -9.06 13.18
CA VAL A 128 8.11 -7.84 13.03
C VAL A 128 8.04 -7.00 14.29
N ILE A 129 6.85 -6.70 14.78
CA ILE A 129 6.62 -5.83 15.95
C ILE A 129 7.33 -6.37 17.20
N LYS A 130 7.33 -7.69 17.42
CA LYS A 130 8.06 -8.32 18.54
C LYS A 130 9.55 -8.01 18.55
N ARG A 131 10.17 -7.80 17.40
CA ARG A 131 11.62 -7.57 17.25
C ARG A 131 11.96 -6.12 16.95
N TRP A 132 11.01 -5.41 16.36
CA TRP A 132 11.18 -4.04 15.89
C TRP A 132 9.88 -3.24 16.14
N LYS A 133 9.67 -2.87 17.40
CA LYS A 133 8.43 -2.22 17.85
C LYS A 133 8.13 -0.89 17.14
N GLN A 134 9.18 -0.15 16.74
CA GLN A 134 9.07 1.14 16.06
C GLN A 134 9.03 1.03 14.52
N ALA A 135 8.88 -0.17 13.96
CA ALA A 135 8.72 -0.34 12.52
C ALA A 135 7.54 0.48 12.00
N GLN A 136 7.75 1.26 10.95
CA GLN A 136 6.67 1.88 10.20
C GLN A 136 6.13 0.84 9.22
N ILE A 137 4.84 0.48 9.34
CA ILE A 137 4.25 -0.57 8.52
C ILE A 137 3.01 -0.03 7.83
N VAL A 138 2.96 -0.17 6.51
CA VAL A 138 1.82 0.14 5.67
C VAL A 138 1.28 -1.17 5.09
N ILE A 139 0.01 -1.46 5.31
CA ILE A 139 -0.66 -2.67 4.84
C ILE A 139 -1.80 -2.23 3.95
N TRP A 140 -1.70 -2.53 2.65
CA TRP A 140 -2.82 -2.37 1.74
C TRP A 140 -3.82 -3.50 1.92
N TYR A 141 -5.12 -3.22 1.78
CA TYR A 141 -6.18 -4.22 1.83
C TYR A 141 -7.39 -3.84 0.96
N PRO A 142 -8.11 -4.83 0.38
CA PRO A 142 -9.32 -4.59 -0.37
C PRO A 142 -10.53 -4.45 0.56
N LEU A 143 -11.52 -3.64 0.18
CA LEU A 143 -12.86 -3.62 0.78
C LEU A 143 -13.77 -4.48 -0.10
N LEU A 144 -14.20 -5.62 0.43
CA LEU A 144 -14.90 -6.66 -0.32
C LEU A 144 -16.36 -6.80 0.12
N SER A 145 -17.26 -6.86 -0.85
CA SER A 145 -18.68 -7.10 -0.63
C SER A 145 -18.99 -8.58 -0.35
N ALA A 146 -20.27 -8.89 -0.11
CA ALA A 146 -20.78 -10.25 0.07
C ALA A 146 -20.44 -11.20 -1.10
N ARG A 147 -20.28 -10.67 -2.31
CA ARG A 147 -19.86 -11.45 -3.50
C ARG A 147 -18.50 -12.14 -3.33
N ALA A 148 -17.65 -11.63 -2.44
CA ALA A 148 -16.34 -12.24 -2.16
C ALA A 148 -16.41 -13.50 -1.28
N GLY A 149 -17.60 -13.88 -0.81
CA GLY A 149 -17.81 -15.08 0.00
C GLY A 149 -17.03 -15.06 1.31
N ALA A 150 -16.23 -16.06 1.56
CA ALA A 150 -15.43 -16.20 2.79
C ALA A 150 -14.41 -15.08 3.03
N LYS A 151 -14.16 -14.20 2.07
CA LYS A 151 -13.26 -13.05 2.22
C LYS A 151 -13.98 -11.76 2.62
N GLN A 152 -15.31 -11.74 2.62
CA GLN A 152 -16.08 -10.61 3.12
C GLN A 152 -15.74 -10.34 4.58
N GLY A 153 -15.47 -9.09 4.93
CA GLY A 153 -15.14 -8.70 6.29
C GLY A 153 -13.75 -9.13 6.78
N ALA A 154 -12.98 -9.87 5.97
CA ALA A 154 -11.67 -10.37 6.41
C ALA A 154 -10.64 -9.25 6.60
N SER A 155 -10.73 -8.17 5.82
CA SER A 155 -9.88 -6.98 5.98
C SER A 155 -10.15 -6.28 7.30
N GLU A 156 -11.40 -6.09 7.66
CA GLU A 156 -11.84 -5.48 8.90
C GLU A 156 -11.35 -6.30 10.10
N VAL A 157 -11.53 -7.61 10.07
CA VAL A 157 -11.02 -8.52 11.11
C VAL A 157 -9.50 -8.45 11.23
N MET A 158 -8.78 -8.36 10.12
CA MET A 158 -7.32 -8.20 10.11
C MET A 158 -6.90 -6.87 10.76
N VAL A 159 -7.54 -5.77 10.38
CA VAL A 159 -7.28 -4.43 10.93
C VAL A 159 -7.54 -4.42 12.44
N ASP A 160 -8.69 -4.91 12.89
CA ASP A 160 -9.05 -4.99 14.32
C ASP A 160 -8.05 -5.83 15.11
N LYS A 161 -7.60 -6.94 14.53
CA LYS A 161 -6.61 -7.80 15.18
C LYS A 161 -5.26 -7.11 15.33
N LEU A 162 -4.80 -6.40 14.31
CA LEU A 162 -3.54 -5.66 14.35
C LEU A 162 -3.62 -4.44 15.27
N ALA A 163 -4.78 -3.80 15.39
CA ALA A 163 -5.02 -2.72 16.35
C ALA A 163 -4.84 -3.16 17.81
N GLN A 164 -5.10 -4.44 18.13
CA GLN A 164 -4.89 -5.00 19.47
C GLN A 164 -3.42 -5.02 19.92
N THR A 165 -2.48 -4.74 19.01
CA THR A 165 -1.06 -4.54 19.38
C THR A 165 -0.82 -3.32 20.26
N GLY A 166 -1.79 -2.39 20.31
CA GLY A 166 -1.72 -1.15 21.09
C GLY A 166 -0.73 -0.11 20.52
N LEU A 167 -0.14 -0.35 19.35
CA LEU A 167 0.72 0.62 18.70
C LEU A 167 -0.12 1.72 18.03
N PRO A 168 0.41 2.95 17.92
CA PRO A 168 -0.25 4.00 17.17
C PRO A 168 -0.58 3.55 15.75
N CYS A 169 -1.84 3.64 15.35
CA CYS A 169 -2.23 3.29 14.01
C CYS A 169 -3.52 3.99 13.58
N PHE A 170 -3.59 4.28 12.30
CA PHE A 170 -4.80 4.73 11.63
C PHE A 170 -5.06 3.90 10.37
N LYS A 171 -6.32 3.88 9.93
CA LYS A 171 -6.69 3.41 8.61
C LYS A 171 -7.12 4.57 7.72
N ALA A 172 -6.82 4.47 6.42
CA ALA A 172 -7.31 5.37 5.41
C ALA A 172 -7.95 4.54 4.29
N GLU A 173 -9.21 4.81 3.97
CA GLU A 173 -10.03 4.03 3.05
C GLU A 173 -10.60 4.92 1.95
N ILE A 174 -10.60 4.43 0.72
CA ILE A 174 -11.35 4.99 -0.42
C ILE A 174 -12.38 3.96 -0.85
N LYS A 175 -13.65 4.37 -0.92
CA LYS A 175 -14.75 3.60 -1.46
C LYS A 175 -15.16 4.24 -2.78
N ILE A 176 -15.19 3.47 -3.86
CA ILE A 176 -15.49 3.95 -5.22
C ILE A 176 -16.89 3.55 -5.68
N ALA A 177 -17.58 2.72 -4.90
CA ALA A 177 -18.93 2.25 -5.15
C ALA A 177 -19.61 1.88 -3.82
N PRO A 178 -20.94 1.77 -3.79
CA PRO A 178 -21.66 1.20 -2.66
C PRO A 178 -21.27 -0.26 -2.42
N ASN A 179 -21.26 -0.68 -1.17
CA ASN A 179 -21.12 -2.10 -0.83
C ASN A 179 -22.39 -2.85 -1.24
N SER A 180 -22.37 -3.48 -2.40
CA SER A 180 -23.48 -4.26 -2.95
C SER A 180 -23.02 -5.61 -3.47
N GLU A 181 -23.94 -6.56 -3.60
CA GLU A 181 -23.64 -7.92 -4.10
C GLU A 181 -23.22 -7.94 -5.60
N ASP A 182 -23.51 -6.87 -6.32
CA ASP A 182 -23.14 -6.75 -7.74
C ASP A 182 -21.65 -6.43 -7.95
N ILE A 183 -20.97 -5.92 -6.90
CA ILE A 183 -19.59 -5.43 -6.96
C ILE A 183 -18.72 -6.31 -6.08
N GLY A 184 -17.63 -6.87 -6.59
CA GLY A 184 -16.70 -7.69 -5.81
C GLY A 184 -15.89 -6.85 -4.83
N MET A 185 -15.11 -5.91 -5.35
CA MET A 185 -14.32 -4.95 -4.57
C MET A 185 -14.93 -3.56 -4.74
N TYR A 186 -15.43 -2.95 -3.67
CA TYR A 186 -16.06 -1.63 -3.69
C TYR A 186 -15.14 -0.50 -3.23
N GLY A 187 -13.94 -0.84 -2.79
CA GLY A 187 -12.93 0.11 -2.33
C GLY A 187 -11.67 -0.58 -1.87
N SER A 188 -10.75 0.19 -1.33
CA SER A 188 -9.54 -0.30 -0.70
C SER A 188 -9.11 0.61 0.44
N GLY A 189 -8.23 0.10 1.29
CA GLY A 189 -7.67 0.87 2.38
C GLY A 189 -6.21 0.56 2.62
N VAL A 190 -5.60 1.38 3.46
CA VAL A 190 -4.30 1.12 4.07
C VAL A 190 -4.42 1.22 5.58
N LEU A 191 -3.83 0.28 6.30
CA LEU A 191 -3.54 0.40 7.72
C LEU A 191 -2.11 0.87 7.86
N VAL A 192 -1.88 1.97 8.58
CA VAL A 192 -0.55 2.51 8.86
C VAL A 192 -0.26 2.35 10.35
N ILE A 193 0.76 1.57 10.68
CA ILE A 193 1.23 1.35 12.05
C ILE A 193 2.51 2.18 12.26
N ASN A 194 2.62 2.85 13.39
CA ASN A 194 3.67 3.83 13.71
C ASN A 194 3.83 4.88 12.59
N PRO A 195 2.79 5.63 12.26
CA PRO A 195 2.85 6.59 11.17
C PRO A 195 3.92 7.67 11.44
N PRO A 196 4.58 8.18 10.38
CA PRO A 196 5.40 9.36 10.49
C PRO A 196 4.61 10.58 10.97
N TRP A 197 5.31 11.53 11.57
CA TRP A 197 4.75 12.80 12.02
C TRP A 197 3.94 13.49 10.92
N GLN A 198 2.70 13.87 11.24
CA GLN A 198 1.75 14.58 10.36
C GLN A 198 1.33 13.80 9.08
N LEU A 199 1.64 12.53 8.95
CA LEU A 199 1.20 11.77 7.78
C LEU A 199 -0.33 11.71 7.67
N ASP A 200 -1.02 11.61 8.77
CA ASP A 200 -2.49 11.63 8.85
C ASP A 200 -3.09 12.91 8.25
N LEU A 201 -2.56 14.08 8.62
CA LEU A 201 -3.02 15.37 8.09
C LEU A 201 -2.73 15.50 6.58
N GLN A 202 -1.51 15.13 6.17
CA GLN A 202 -1.11 15.19 4.75
C GLN A 202 -1.94 14.23 3.90
N LEU A 203 -2.21 13.03 4.41
CA LEU A 203 -3.01 12.03 3.71
C LEU A 203 -4.48 12.42 3.66
N SER A 204 -5.05 12.97 4.73
CA SER A 204 -6.42 13.48 4.75
C SER A 204 -6.63 14.53 3.66
N THR A 205 -5.74 15.53 3.56
CA THR A 205 -5.79 16.55 2.49
C THR A 205 -5.69 15.92 1.10
N ALA A 206 -4.81 14.90 0.93
CA ALA A 206 -4.67 14.22 -0.35
C ALA A 206 -5.93 13.41 -0.72
N LEU A 207 -6.58 12.79 0.26
CA LEU A 207 -7.83 12.06 0.07
C LEU A 207 -8.96 13.00 -0.33
N ASP A 208 -9.06 14.18 0.31
CA ASP A 208 -10.05 15.19 -0.04
C ASP A 208 -9.89 15.67 -1.49
N ASP A 209 -8.65 15.82 -1.97
CA ASP A 209 -8.40 16.18 -3.36
C ASP A 209 -8.80 15.06 -4.32
N VAL A 210 -8.42 13.82 -4.01
CA VAL A 210 -8.70 12.66 -4.85
C VAL A 210 -10.20 12.43 -5.01
N ILE A 211 -10.97 12.56 -3.92
CA ILE A 211 -12.40 12.23 -3.93
C ILE A 211 -13.21 13.17 -4.84
N LYS A 212 -12.76 14.42 -5.03
CA LYS A 212 -13.44 15.41 -5.89
C LYS A 212 -13.61 14.91 -7.34
N ASP A 213 -12.67 14.09 -7.81
CA ASP A 213 -12.63 13.62 -9.21
C ASP A 213 -12.92 12.12 -9.38
N MET A 214 -13.13 11.38 -8.27
CA MET A 214 -13.41 9.93 -8.32
C MET A 214 -14.87 9.59 -8.64
N GLY A 215 -15.79 10.57 -8.59
CA GLY A 215 -17.21 10.43 -8.89
C GLY A 215 -18.10 10.51 -7.65
N GLU A 216 -19.39 10.83 -7.87
CA GLU A 216 -20.35 11.17 -6.80
C GLU A 216 -20.58 10.07 -5.74
N ALA A 217 -20.40 8.80 -6.12
CA ALA A 217 -20.55 7.67 -5.19
C ALA A 217 -19.30 7.39 -4.37
N SER A 218 -18.21 8.12 -4.62
CA SER A 218 -16.93 7.87 -3.97
C SER A 218 -16.83 8.60 -2.65
N THR A 219 -16.26 7.94 -1.66
CA THR A 219 -15.96 8.52 -0.34
C THR A 219 -14.55 8.15 0.11
N ALA A 220 -13.93 9.02 0.87
CA ALA A 220 -12.67 8.73 1.55
C ALA A 220 -12.78 9.05 3.04
N GLU A 221 -12.12 8.25 3.86
CA GLU A 221 -12.12 8.41 5.30
C GLU A 221 -10.75 8.02 5.87
N LEU A 222 -10.25 8.83 6.80
CA LEU A 222 -9.12 8.49 7.64
C LEU A 222 -9.56 8.41 9.10
N THR A 223 -9.34 7.27 9.73
CA THR A 223 -9.78 7.01 11.11
C THR A 223 -8.61 6.52 11.95
N TRP A 224 -8.26 7.25 13.01
CA TRP A 224 -7.36 6.76 14.03
C TRP A 224 -8.00 5.62 14.83
N ILE A 225 -7.25 4.53 14.99
CA ILE A 225 -7.68 3.38 15.80
C ILE A 225 -6.99 3.45 17.16
N ASN A 226 -5.68 3.65 17.18
CA ASN A 226 -4.90 3.91 18.38
C ASN A 226 -4.07 5.19 18.17
N GLN A 227 -4.14 6.12 19.09
CA GLN A 227 -3.31 7.32 19.12
C GLN A 227 -2.21 7.19 20.16
N ASP A 228 -1.08 7.85 19.95
CA ASP A 228 -0.09 8.05 21.03
C ASP A 228 -0.76 8.90 22.14
N THR A 229 -0.80 8.36 23.34
CA THR A 229 -1.26 9.09 24.56
C THR A 229 -0.12 9.89 25.15
#